data_f847007b320167247f08a9f11fde25e7
#
_entry.id   f847007b320167247f08a9f11fde25e7
#
_cell.length_a   1.000
_cell.length_b   1.000
_cell.length_c   1.000
_cell.angle_alpha   90.00
_cell.angle_beta   90.00
_cell.angle_gamma   90.00
#
_symmetry.space_group_name_H-M   'P 1'
#
loop_
_entity.id
_entity.type
_entity.pdbx_description
1 polymer ?
#
loop_
_entity_poly.entity_id
_entity_poly.type
_entity_poly.pdbx_seq_one_letter_code
_entity_poly.pdbx_strand_id
1 'polypeptide(L)'
;RMAGVDFTESSAAIGLLGNMGLKGTLAGTSLRALSTRFAKPTKEAQEVLDRLGIRFTEMRDIEGVQVEKLRPIADIFEELNKKGASMADVQAIFGKIGGNAAMMFLKNYDKLRELTSYNRGSQGVSSELALVKQNTTKGLWAQVTSQLTEGFMQAYEVLEPSIRTVLRTFLAKFKAPEFTRGLVSIGNALLDIFTVIGNIGAWVTRNFHWIEPLVFTGAVAVRLFKVAGALTNIG
;
A
#
# COMPACT_ATOMS: atom_id res chain seq x y z
N ARG A 1 -7.86 -12.47 1.82
CA ARG A 1 -8.56 -12.86 3.07
C ARG A 1 -7.54 -13.50 3.99
N MET A 2 -7.29 -12.92 5.15
CA MET A 2 -6.45 -13.56 6.17
C MET A 2 -7.26 -14.69 6.84
N ALA A 3 -6.87 -15.95 6.60
CA ALA A 3 -7.32 -17.13 7.36
C ALA A 3 -8.81 -17.16 7.77
N GLY A 4 -9.71 -16.75 6.88
CA GLY A 4 -11.16 -16.76 7.15
C GLY A 4 -11.73 -15.55 7.90
N VAL A 5 -10.89 -14.62 8.35
CA VAL A 5 -11.35 -13.39 9.02
C VAL A 5 -11.90 -12.41 8.00
N ASP A 6 -13.06 -11.84 8.25
CA ASP A 6 -13.68 -10.83 7.42
C ASP A 6 -12.85 -9.51 7.43
N PHE A 7 -12.89 -8.77 6.32
CA PHE A 7 -12.15 -7.51 6.19
C PHE A 7 -12.63 -6.46 7.22
N THR A 8 -13.93 -6.33 7.42
CA THR A 8 -14.52 -5.39 8.38
C THR A 8 -14.10 -5.72 9.81
N GLU A 9 -14.04 -6.99 10.16
CA GLU A 9 -13.57 -7.48 11.45
C GLU A 9 -12.07 -7.25 11.64
N SER A 10 -11.26 -7.54 10.61
CA SER A 10 -9.82 -7.28 10.63
C SER A 10 -9.53 -5.79 10.81
N SER A 11 -10.27 -4.92 10.13
CA SER A 11 -10.15 -3.46 10.24
C SER A 11 -10.52 -2.98 11.65
N ALA A 12 -11.62 -3.47 12.22
CA ALA A 12 -12.03 -3.17 13.59
C ALA A 12 -10.99 -3.63 14.61
N ALA A 13 -10.45 -4.85 14.44
CA ALA A 13 -9.41 -5.40 15.29
C ALA A 13 -8.13 -4.55 15.28
N ILE A 14 -7.64 -4.15 14.10
CA ILE A 14 -6.47 -3.26 13.99
C ILE A 14 -6.76 -1.89 14.64
N GLY A 15 -7.94 -1.33 14.41
CA GLY A 15 -8.36 -0.06 15.01
C GLY A 15 -8.37 -0.13 16.54
N LEU A 16 -8.96 -1.19 17.11
CA LEU A 16 -8.99 -1.41 18.55
C LEU A 16 -7.59 -1.57 19.14
N LEU A 17 -6.74 -2.39 18.51
CA LEU A 17 -5.34 -2.56 18.94
C LEU A 17 -4.56 -1.25 18.89
N GLY A 18 -4.78 -0.45 17.86
CA GLY A 18 -4.18 0.88 17.72
C GLY A 18 -4.59 1.85 18.84
N ASN A 19 -5.87 1.86 19.20
CA ASN A 19 -6.41 2.64 20.31
C ASN A 19 -5.84 2.20 21.68
N MET A 20 -5.47 0.93 21.79
CA MET A 20 -4.85 0.35 22.99
C MET A 20 -3.31 0.42 23.00
N GLY A 21 -2.71 1.14 22.05
CA GLY A 21 -1.28 1.37 22.00
C GLY A 21 -0.47 0.43 21.13
N LEU A 22 -1.06 -0.64 20.59
CA LEU A 22 -0.42 -1.51 19.60
C LEU A 22 -0.63 -0.93 18.19
N LYS A 23 0.33 -0.13 17.70
CA LYS A 23 0.22 0.60 16.44
C LYS A 23 1.03 -0.04 15.30
N GLY A 24 0.61 0.24 14.09
CA GLY A 24 1.34 -0.10 12.86
C GLY A 24 1.70 -1.58 12.74
N THR A 25 2.97 -1.87 12.57
CA THR A 25 3.50 -3.22 12.35
C THR A 25 3.18 -4.18 13.49
N LEU A 26 3.17 -3.70 14.75
CA LEU A 26 2.88 -4.54 15.92
C LEU A 26 1.45 -5.05 15.90
N ALA A 27 0.47 -4.19 15.61
CA ALA A 27 -0.92 -4.59 15.47
C ALA A 27 -1.11 -5.62 14.35
N GLY A 28 -0.51 -5.34 13.18
CA GLY A 28 -0.58 -6.23 12.02
C GLY A 28 0.06 -7.59 12.29
N THR A 29 1.22 -7.62 12.94
CA THR A 29 1.93 -8.88 13.28
C THR A 29 1.14 -9.68 14.31
N SER A 30 0.58 -9.03 15.33
CA SER A 30 -0.23 -9.69 16.36
C SER A 30 -1.52 -10.25 15.78
N LEU A 31 -2.20 -9.49 14.91
CA LEU A 31 -3.41 -9.97 14.23
C LEU A 31 -3.12 -11.15 13.30
N ARG A 32 -1.99 -11.12 12.58
CA ARG A 32 -1.55 -12.26 11.76
C ARG A 32 -1.31 -13.50 12.60
N ALA A 33 -0.63 -13.35 13.76
CA ALA A 33 -0.38 -14.46 14.67
C ALA A 33 -1.70 -15.06 15.19
N LEU A 34 -2.67 -14.24 15.57
CA LEU A 34 -4.01 -14.66 15.95
C LEU A 34 -4.72 -15.41 14.81
N SER A 35 -4.72 -14.84 13.60
CA SER A 35 -5.37 -15.47 12.43
C SER A 35 -4.77 -16.82 12.09
N THR A 36 -3.45 -16.99 12.25
CA THR A 36 -2.78 -18.28 12.06
C THR A 36 -3.25 -19.30 13.08
N ARG A 37 -3.46 -18.90 14.33
CA ARG A 37 -3.95 -19.79 15.39
C ARG A 37 -5.43 -20.15 15.23
N PHE A 38 -6.25 -19.22 14.74
CA PHE A 38 -7.64 -19.53 14.39
C PHE A 38 -7.73 -20.56 13.26
N ALA A 39 -6.86 -20.43 12.24
CA ALA A 39 -6.85 -21.36 11.11
C ALA A 39 -6.26 -22.74 11.47
N LYS A 40 -5.24 -22.77 12.34
CA LYS A 40 -4.52 -23.99 12.71
C LYS A 40 -4.06 -23.91 14.17
N PRO A 41 -4.90 -24.28 15.15
CA PRO A 41 -4.50 -24.39 16.54
C PRO A 41 -3.36 -25.40 16.71
N THR A 42 -2.45 -25.16 17.66
CA THR A 42 -1.46 -26.17 18.09
C THR A 42 -2.14 -27.25 18.95
N LYS A 43 -1.46 -28.36 19.18
CA LYS A 43 -1.97 -29.41 20.07
C LYS A 43 -2.28 -28.87 21.46
N GLU A 44 -1.37 -28.12 22.05
CA GLU A 44 -1.55 -27.43 23.32
C GLU A 44 -2.74 -26.48 23.32
N ALA A 45 -2.92 -25.69 22.23
CA ALA A 45 -4.09 -24.84 22.06
C ALA A 45 -5.39 -25.66 22.00
N GLN A 46 -5.37 -26.78 21.28
CA GLN A 46 -6.53 -27.63 21.13
C GLN A 46 -6.96 -28.26 22.49
N GLU A 47 -6.00 -28.73 23.29
CA GLU A 47 -6.26 -29.25 24.64
C GLU A 47 -6.95 -28.21 25.53
N VAL A 48 -6.50 -26.95 25.47
CA VAL A 48 -7.14 -25.87 26.23
C VAL A 48 -8.52 -25.54 25.70
N LEU A 49 -8.70 -25.50 24.37
CA LEU A 49 -10.00 -25.26 23.74
C LEU A 49 -11.01 -26.37 24.07
N ASP A 50 -10.58 -27.62 24.02
CA ASP A 50 -11.43 -28.77 24.37
C ASP A 50 -11.80 -28.73 25.84
N ARG A 51 -10.87 -28.39 26.74
CA ARG A 51 -11.14 -28.24 28.18
C ARG A 51 -12.15 -27.12 28.47
N LEU A 52 -12.08 -26.03 27.73
CA LEU A 52 -13.00 -24.89 27.86
C LEU A 52 -14.30 -25.10 27.07
N GLY A 53 -14.37 -26.13 26.22
CA GLY A 53 -15.52 -26.40 25.35
C GLY A 53 -15.74 -25.31 24.30
N ILE A 54 -14.67 -24.76 23.74
CA ILE A 54 -14.72 -23.65 22.78
C ILE A 54 -14.28 -24.12 21.39
N ARG A 55 -15.00 -23.70 20.38
CA ARG A 55 -14.65 -23.90 18.97
C ARG A 55 -14.52 -22.56 18.27
N PHE A 56 -13.51 -22.44 17.41
CA PHE A 56 -13.28 -21.23 16.59
C PHE A 56 -14.17 -21.18 15.36
N THR A 57 -14.67 -22.34 14.92
CA THR A 57 -15.46 -22.48 13.70
C THR A 57 -16.87 -22.91 14.01
N GLU A 58 -17.77 -22.58 13.11
CA GLU A 58 -19.16 -23.04 13.10
C GLU A 58 -19.56 -23.49 11.69
N MET A 59 -20.48 -24.41 11.60
CA MET A 59 -21.10 -24.79 10.32
C MET A 59 -22.16 -23.77 9.97
N ARG A 60 -22.05 -23.19 8.78
CA ARG A 60 -23.06 -22.27 8.21
C ARG A 60 -23.60 -22.83 6.91
N ASP A 61 -24.90 -22.74 6.75
CA ASP A 61 -25.54 -23.00 5.48
C ASP A 61 -25.37 -21.78 4.57
N ILE A 62 -24.72 -21.99 3.42
CA ILE A 62 -24.57 -20.99 2.38
C ILE A 62 -25.13 -21.59 1.10
N GLU A 63 -26.30 -21.14 0.70
CA GLU A 63 -26.99 -21.61 -0.51
C GLU A 63 -27.21 -23.14 -0.55
N GLY A 64 -27.55 -23.76 0.59
CA GLY A 64 -27.76 -25.20 0.71
C GLY A 64 -26.49 -26.03 0.89
N VAL A 65 -25.33 -25.40 1.01
CA VAL A 65 -24.04 -26.07 1.26
C VAL A 65 -23.56 -25.74 2.68
N GLN A 66 -23.32 -26.79 3.48
CA GLN A 66 -22.73 -26.63 4.82
C GLN A 66 -21.24 -26.31 4.70
N VAL A 67 -20.87 -25.08 5.06
CA VAL A 67 -19.49 -24.60 5.01
C VAL A 67 -19.00 -24.30 6.42
N GLU A 68 -17.82 -24.83 6.75
CA GLU A 68 -17.15 -24.48 8.00
C GLU A 68 -16.57 -23.06 7.89
N LYS A 69 -17.00 -22.18 8.79
CA LYS A 69 -16.59 -20.77 8.79
C LYS A 69 -16.09 -20.36 10.18
N LEU A 70 -15.09 -19.49 10.20
CA LEU A 70 -14.63 -18.86 11.44
C LEU A 70 -15.78 -18.05 12.05
N ARG A 71 -16.00 -18.23 13.34
CA ARG A 71 -16.94 -17.45 14.13
C ARG A 71 -16.45 -16.01 14.26
N PRO A 72 -17.32 -15.04 14.50
CA PRO A 72 -16.92 -13.66 14.79
C PRO A 72 -15.89 -13.62 15.92
N ILE A 73 -14.82 -12.86 15.71
CA ILE A 73 -13.71 -12.77 16.68
C ILE A 73 -14.22 -12.29 18.04
N ALA A 74 -15.12 -11.31 18.04
CA ALA A 74 -15.72 -10.80 19.27
C ALA A 74 -16.47 -11.88 20.06
N ASP A 75 -17.18 -12.77 19.37
CA ASP A 75 -17.96 -13.85 20.00
C ASP A 75 -17.04 -14.92 20.60
N ILE A 76 -15.94 -15.23 19.92
CA ILE A 76 -14.92 -16.15 20.44
C ILE A 76 -14.31 -15.60 21.73
N PHE A 77 -13.95 -14.31 21.76
CA PHE A 77 -13.36 -13.70 22.94
C PHE A 77 -14.37 -13.48 24.06
N GLU A 78 -15.63 -13.21 23.76
CA GLU A 78 -16.70 -13.20 24.76
C GLU A 78 -16.86 -14.56 25.44
N GLU A 79 -16.85 -15.64 24.65
CA GLU A 79 -16.97 -17.00 25.17
C GLU A 79 -15.75 -17.41 26.00
N LEU A 80 -14.53 -17.07 25.54
CA LEU A 80 -13.31 -17.24 26.33
C LEU A 80 -13.39 -16.52 27.68
N ASN A 81 -13.91 -15.30 27.70
CA ASN A 81 -14.10 -14.54 28.93
C ASN A 81 -15.16 -15.19 29.85
N LYS A 82 -16.31 -15.56 29.30
CA LYS A 82 -17.39 -16.23 30.06
C LYS A 82 -16.96 -17.58 30.65
N LYS A 83 -16.09 -18.30 29.95
CA LYS A 83 -15.51 -19.57 30.41
C LYS A 83 -14.34 -19.41 31.39
N GLY A 84 -13.98 -18.17 31.72
CA GLY A 84 -12.93 -17.87 32.68
C GLY A 84 -11.52 -18.20 32.17
N ALA A 85 -11.27 -18.09 30.88
CA ALA A 85 -9.93 -18.33 30.31
C ALA A 85 -8.89 -17.48 31.01
N SER A 86 -7.88 -18.10 31.59
CA SER A 86 -6.76 -17.46 32.27
C SER A 86 -5.78 -16.86 31.26
N MET A 87 -4.85 -16.02 31.73
CA MET A 87 -3.75 -15.51 30.90
C MET A 87 -2.89 -16.66 30.34
N ALA A 88 -2.68 -17.72 31.12
CA ALA A 88 -1.94 -18.89 30.67
C ALA A 88 -2.67 -19.61 29.53
N ASP A 89 -3.99 -19.74 29.64
CA ASP A 89 -4.82 -20.31 28.57
C ASP A 89 -4.74 -19.49 27.28
N VAL A 90 -4.86 -18.18 27.39
CA VAL A 90 -4.75 -17.27 26.24
C VAL A 90 -3.37 -17.36 25.58
N GLN A 91 -2.31 -17.49 26.38
CA GLN A 91 -0.96 -17.66 25.82
C GLN A 91 -0.76 -19.05 25.20
N ALA A 92 -1.30 -20.10 25.77
CA ALA A 92 -1.27 -21.45 25.21
C ALA A 92 -2.00 -21.49 23.86
N ILE A 93 -3.19 -20.87 23.79
CA ILE A 93 -3.99 -20.80 22.56
C ILE A 93 -3.32 -19.96 21.48
N PHE A 94 -2.94 -18.71 21.79
CA PHE A 94 -2.53 -17.73 20.80
C PHE A 94 -1.02 -17.51 20.71
N GLY A 95 -0.23 -18.10 21.60
CA GLY A 95 1.22 -17.94 21.68
C GLY A 95 1.63 -16.55 22.18
N LYS A 96 2.94 -16.33 22.33
CA LYS A 96 3.48 -15.09 22.91
C LYS A 96 3.13 -13.84 22.07
N ILE A 97 3.21 -13.93 20.75
CA ILE A 97 3.00 -12.78 19.86
C ILE A 97 1.51 -12.44 19.77
N GLY A 98 0.66 -13.44 19.57
CA GLY A 98 -0.80 -13.26 19.51
C GLY A 98 -1.43 -13.02 20.89
N GLY A 99 -0.82 -13.54 21.95
CA GLY A 99 -1.37 -13.51 23.31
C GLY A 99 -1.61 -12.09 23.85
N ASN A 100 -0.73 -11.14 23.55
CA ASN A 100 -0.91 -9.76 23.96
C ASN A 100 -2.16 -9.13 23.33
N ALA A 101 -2.33 -9.29 22.02
CA ALA A 101 -3.53 -8.82 21.33
C ALA A 101 -4.79 -9.59 21.77
N ALA A 102 -4.67 -10.90 21.98
CA ALA A 102 -5.74 -11.73 22.49
C ALA A 102 -6.24 -11.27 23.87
N MET A 103 -5.34 -10.90 24.78
CA MET A 103 -5.69 -10.34 26.09
C MET A 103 -6.41 -8.99 25.98
N MET A 104 -6.02 -8.16 25.00
CA MET A 104 -6.71 -6.90 24.73
C MET A 104 -8.14 -7.16 24.23
N PHE A 105 -8.31 -8.11 23.32
CA PHE A 105 -9.63 -8.49 22.82
C PHE A 105 -10.48 -9.15 23.90
N LEU A 106 -9.89 -10.01 24.75
CA LEU A 106 -10.59 -10.65 25.85
C LEU A 106 -11.22 -9.62 26.81
N LYS A 107 -10.56 -8.50 27.04
CA LYS A 107 -11.04 -7.42 27.91
C LYS A 107 -11.95 -6.42 27.20
N ASN A 108 -11.99 -6.41 25.86
CA ASN A 108 -12.68 -5.40 25.09
C ASN A 108 -13.45 -5.99 23.89
N TYR A 109 -13.99 -7.22 24.04
CA TYR A 109 -14.76 -7.87 22.99
C TYR A 109 -16.02 -7.07 22.60
N ASP A 110 -16.63 -6.38 23.55
CA ASP A 110 -17.79 -5.50 23.29
C ASP A 110 -17.42 -4.36 22.35
N LYS A 111 -16.30 -3.67 22.62
CA LYS A 111 -15.79 -2.61 21.74
C LYS A 111 -15.38 -3.14 20.36
N LEU A 112 -14.86 -4.37 20.30
CA LEU A 112 -14.54 -5.00 19.02
C LEU A 112 -15.82 -5.26 18.22
N ARG A 113 -16.88 -5.73 18.86
CA ARG A 113 -18.20 -5.95 18.25
C ARG A 113 -18.81 -4.63 17.76
N GLU A 114 -18.78 -3.59 18.58
CA GLU A 114 -19.25 -2.25 18.25
C GLU A 114 -18.50 -1.69 17.01
N LEU A 115 -17.17 -1.70 17.00
CA LEU A 115 -16.36 -1.25 15.88
C LEU A 115 -16.60 -2.07 14.62
N THR A 116 -16.80 -3.38 14.74
CA THR A 116 -17.12 -4.25 13.60
C THR A 116 -18.49 -3.88 13.01
N SER A 117 -19.49 -3.64 13.85
CA SER A 117 -20.82 -3.22 13.38
C SER A 117 -20.77 -1.84 12.74
N TYR A 118 -20.04 -0.91 13.31
CA TYR A 118 -19.82 0.42 12.75
C TYR A 118 -19.15 0.34 11.37
N ASN A 119 -18.08 -0.46 11.24
CA ASN A 119 -17.40 -0.66 9.96
C ASN A 119 -18.31 -1.30 8.90
N ARG A 120 -19.22 -2.21 9.29
CA ARG A 120 -20.23 -2.78 8.37
C ARG A 120 -21.25 -1.73 7.92
N GLY A 121 -21.74 -0.91 8.83
CA GLY A 121 -22.65 0.19 8.52
C GLY A 121 -22.00 1.29 7.66
N SER A 122 -20.68 1.39 7.70
CA SER A 122 -19.89 2.35 6.91
C SER A 122 -19.49 1.82 5.52
N GLN A 123 -19.97 0.65 5.11
CA GLN A 123 -19.76 0.15 3.74
C GLN A 123 -20.44 1.10 2.75
N GLY A 124 -19.63 1.71 1.88
CA GLY A 124 -20.08 2.75 0.94
C GLY A 124 -19.61 4.16 1.33
N VAL A 125 -19.49 4.51 2.61
CA VAL A 125 -18.97 5.80 3.06
C VAL A 125 -17.52 6.01 2.63
N SER A 126 -16.71 4.94 2.59
CA SER A 126 -15.33 5.00 2.09
C SER A 126 -15.25 5.34 0.61
N SER A 127 -16.18 4.83 -0.22
CA SER A 127 -16.25 5.15 -1.64
C SER A 127 -16.77 6.58 -1.85
N GLU A 128 -17.73 7.01 -1.05
CA GLU A 128 -18.26 8.38 -1.08
C GLU A 128 -17.18 9.38 -0.63
N LEU A 129 -16.45 9.10 0.47
CA LEU A 129 -15.31 9.90 0.89
C LEU A 129 -14.16 9.90 -0.14
N ALA A 130 -13.93 8.78 -0.84
CA ALA A 130 -12.96 8.72 -1.91
C ALA A 130 -13.37 9.64 -3.07
N LEU A 131 -14.64 9.61 -3.47
CA LEU A 131 -15.20 10.51 -4.50
C LEU A 131 -15.10 11.97 -4.07
N VAL A 132 -15.44 12.29 -2.83
CA VAL A 132 -15.30 13.64 -2.28
C VAL A 132 -13.83 14.08 -2.29
N LYS A 133 -12.89 13.24 -1.84
CA LYS A 133 -11.46 13.53 -1.90
C LYS A 133 -10.94 13.70 -3.31
N GLN A 134 -11.38 12.85 -4.25
CA GLN A 134 -10.99 12.94 -5.66
C GLN A 134 -11.50 14.22 -6.32
N ASN A 135 -12.68 14.70 -5.92
CA ASN A 135 -13.28 15.94 -6.43
C ASN A 135 -12.76 17.23 -5.72
N THR A 136 -11.87 17.09 -4.74
CA THR A 136 -11.18 18.28 -4.20
C THR A 136 -10.09 18.77 -5.14
N THR A 137 -9.75 20.06 -5.10
CA THR A 137 -8.64 20.63 -5.87
C THR A 137 -7.34 19.84 -5.70
N LYS A 138 -7.05 19.40 -4.48
CA LYS A 138 -5.88 18.54 -4.17
C LYS A 138 -6.01 17.14 -4.79
N GLY A 139 -7.20 16.56 -4.79
CA GLY A 139 -7.48 15.25 -5.40
C GLY A 139 -7.38 15.30 -6.92
N LEU A 140 -7.93 16.33 -7.56
CA LEU A 140 -7.82 16.57 -9.00
C LEU A 140 -6.36 16.79 -9.41
N TRP A 141 -5.60 17.55 -8.61
CA TRP A 141 -4.17 17.74 -8.85
C TRP A 141 -3.37 16.44 -8.73
N ALA A 142 -3.69 15.59 -7.75
CA ALA A 142 -3.08 14.25 -7.62
C ALA A 142 -3.41 13.35 -8.82
N GLN A 143 -4.62 13.41 -9.37
CA GLN A 143 -4.99 12.67 -10.58
C GLN A 143 -4.21 13.17 -11.80
N VAL A 144 -4.11 14.49 -11.99
CA VAL A 144 -3.34 15.08 -13.08
C VAL A 144 -1.86 14.67 -13.00
N THR A 145 -1.26 14.76 -11.81
CA THR A 145 0.15 14.36 -11.63
C THR A 145 0.38 12.87 -11.84
N SER A 146 -0.58 12.02 -11.45
CA SER A 146 -0.53 10.58 -11.69
C SER A 146 -0.60 10.25 -13.18
N GLN A 147 -1.54 10.86 -13.91
CA GLN A 147 -1.70 10.69 -15.36
C GLN A 147 -0.47 11.19 -16.14
N LEU A 148 0.10 12.31 -15.72
CA LEU A 148 1.35 12.81 -16.31
C LEU A 148 2.51 11.85 -16.06
N THR A 149 2.65 11.32 -14.84
CA THR A 149 3.69 10.35 -14.49
C THR A 149 3.55 9.06 -15.32
N GLU A 150 2.35 8.57 -15.49
CA GLU A 150 2.07 7.40 -16.32
C GLU A 150 2.38 7.67 -17.80
N GLY A 151 1.99 8.83 -18.32
CA GLY A 151 2.35 9.26 -19.68
C GLY A 151 3.86 9.38 -19.89
N PHE A 152 4.59 9.89 -18.88
CA PHE A 152 6.06 9.94 -18.93
C PHE A 152 6.69 8.55 -18.89
N MET A 153 6.14 7.61 -18.11
CA MET A 153 6.64 6.23 -18.08
C MET A 153 6.44 5.52 -19.43
N GLN A 154 5.27 5.68 -20.05
CA GLN A 154 5.00 5.13 -21.39
C GLN A 154 5.91 5.76 -22.45
N ALA A 155 6.11 7.07 -22.40
CA ALA A 155 7.06 7.75 -23.29
C ALA A 155 8.51 7.27 -23.05
N TYR A 156 8.90 7.02 -21.82
CA TYR A 156 10.22 6.49 -21.49
C TYR A 156 10.43 5.08 -22.07
N GLU A 157 9.44 4.19 -21.97
CA GLU A 157 9.52 2.84 -22.57
C GLU A 157 9.77 2.88 -24.09
N VAL A 158 9.13 3.82 -24.79
CA VAL A 158 9.33 4.01 -26.22
C VAL A 158 10.71 4.59 -26.53
N LEU A 159 11.23 5.44 -25.66
CA LEU A 159 12.53 6.12 -25.83
C LEU A 159 13.72 5.30 -25.31
N GLU A 160 13.48 4.34 -24.41
CA GLU A 160 14.52 3.53 -23.76
C GLU A 160 15.50 2.88 -24.76
N PRO A 161 15.07 2.25 -25.88
CA PRO A 161 16.00 1.68 -26.86
C PRO A 161 16.92 2.71 -27.47
N SER A 162 16.40 3.91 -27.76
CA SER A 162 17.16 5.03 -28.32
C SER A 162 18.15 5.56 -27.30
N ILE A 163 17.74 5.74 -26.05
CA ILE A 163 18.61 6.19 -24.96
C ILE A 163 19.72 5.16 -24.71
N ARG A 164 19.40 3.87 -24.69
CA ARG A 164 20.41 2.79 -24.54
C ARG A 164 21.42 2.80 -25.69
N THR A 165 20.97 3.02 -26.90
CA THR A 165 21.85 3.09 -28.08
C THR A 165 22.81 4.27 -27.99
N VAL A 166 22.29 5.44 -27.61
CA VAL A 166 23.10 6.65 -27.37
C VAL A 166 24.12 6.42 -26.26
N LEU A 167 23.70 5.86 -25.12
CA LEU A 167 24.60 5.56 -24.01
C LEU A 167 25.67 4.51 -24.35
N ARG A 168 25.31 3.47 -25.10
CA ARG A 168 26.27 2.47 -25.57
C ARG A 168 27.28 3.05 -26.53
N THR A 169 26.83 3.89 -27.47
CA THR A 169 27.70 4.61 -28.41
C THR A 169 28.63 5.58 -27.67
N PHE A 170 28.12 6.28 -26.67
CA PHE A 170 28.90 7.13 -25.79
C PHE A 170 29.97 6.33 -25.04
N LEU A 171 29.60 5.24 -24.36
CA LEU A 171 30.52 4.38 -23.63
C LEU A 171 31.59 3.72 -24.55
N ALA A 172 31.20 3.36 -25.77
CA ALA A 172 32.14 2.80 -26.75
C ALA A 172 33.16 3.84 -27.19
N LYS A 173 32.73 5.11 -27.40
CA LYS A 173 33.63 6.21 -27.75
C LYS A 173 34.52 6.66 -26.58
N PHE A 174 34.05 6.52 -25.34
CA PHE A 174 34.85 6.82 -24.14
C PHE A 174 36.04 5.87 -23.94
N LYS A 175 35.94 4.66 -24.47
CA LYS A 175 37.02 3.64 -24.43
C LYS A 175 38.02 3.75 -25.59
N ALA A 176 37.78 4.63 -26.56
CA ALA A 176 38.65 4.80 -27.73
C ALA A 176 39.73 5.87 -27.45
N PRO A 177 40.98 5.69 -27.93
CA PRO A 177 42.08 6.66 -27.74
C PRO A 177 41.86 8.02 -28.43
N GLU A 178 40.76 8.22 -29.16
CA GLU A 178 40.41 9.47 -29.85
C GLU A 178 39.39 10.34 -29.11
N PHE A 179 39.44 10.34 -27.79
CA PHE A 179 38.48 11.06 -26.91
C PHE A 179 38.30 12.55 -27.25
N THR A 180 39.36 13.22 -27.69
CA THR A 180 39.30 14.64 -28.03
C THR A 180 38.46 14.98 -29.27
N ARG A 181 38.34 14.07 -30.24
CA ARG A 181 37.44 14.26 -31.40
C ARG A 181 36.00 13.88 -31.06
N GLY A 182 35.78 13.12 -30.01
CA GLY A 182 34.47 12.68 -29.55
C GLY A 182 33.63 13.77 -28.89
N LEU A 183 34.22 14.81 -28.34
CA LEU A 183 33.48 15.89 -27.66
C LEU A 183 32.53 16.66 -28.60
N VAL A 184 32.88 16.86 -29.86
CA VAL A 184 31.98 17.46 -30.87
C VAL A 184 30.80 16.57 -31.18
N SER A 185 31.03 15.25 -31.25
CA SER A 185 29.99 14.26 -31.49
C SER A 185 29.03 14.08 -30.28
N ILE A 186 29.54 14.29 -29.06
CA ILE A 186 28.74 14.33 -27.83
C ILE A 186 27.83 15.58 -27.82
N GLY A 187 28.34 16.70 -28.23
CA GLY A 187 27.56 17.95 -28.40
C GLY A 187 26.36 17.70 -29.34
N ASN A 188 26.59 17.06 -30.48
CA ASN A 188 25.52 16.77 -31.42
C ASN A 188 24.49 15.75 -30.86
N ALA A 189 24.95 14.70 -30.15
CA ALA A 189 24.03 13.74 -29.50
C ALA A 189 23.19 14.36 -28.38
N LEU A 190 23.76 15.32 -27.65
CA LEU A 190 23.00 16.12 -26.67
C LEU A 190 21.98 17.05 -27.35
N LEU A 191 22.32 17.65 -28.47
CA LEU A 191 21.39 18.45 -29.28
C LEU A 191 20.24 17.61 -29.81
N ASP A 192 20.50 16.38 -30.23
CA ASP A 192 19.45 15.44 -30.65
C ASP A 192 18.50 15.10 -29.50
N ILE A 193 19.03 14.87 -28.30
CA ILE A 193 18.23 14.64 -27.10
C ILE A 193 17.38 15.90 -26.78
N PHE A 194 17.97 17.09 -26.84
CA PHE A 194 17.24 18.35 -26.65
C PHE A 194 16.16 18.58 -27.71
N THR A 195 16.42 18.15 -28.93
CA THR A 195 15.44 18.21 -30.02
C THR A 195 14.25 17.29 -29.76
N VAL A 196 14.52 16.07 -29.31
CA VAL A 196 13.46 15.11 -28.93
C VAL A 196 12.64 15.66 -27.75
N ILE A 197 13.30 16.19 -26.72
CA ILE A 197 12.61 16.79 -25.57
C ILE A 197 11.79 18.01 -26.02
N GLY A 198 12.35 18.85 -26.92
CA GLY A 198 11.65 20.01 -27.51
C GLY A 198 10.43 19.57 -28.32
N ASN A 199 10.54 18.49 -29.09
CA ASN A 199 9.43 17.94 -29.86
C ASN A 199 8.32 17.33 -28.94
N ILE A 200 8.70 16.70 -27.83
CA ILE A 200 7.75 16.24 -26.82
C ILE A 200 7.05 17.44 -26.18
N GLY A 201 7.80 18.48 -25.81
CA GLY A 201 7.24 19.72 -25.28
C GLY A 201 6.28 20.39 -26.26
N ALA A 202 6.65 20.47 -27.55
CA ALA A 202 5.80 21.02 -28.60
C ALA A 202 4.58 20.15 -28.93
N TRP A 203 4.69 18.84 -28.74
CA TRP A 203 3.55 17.92 -28.85
C TRP A 203 2.58 18.10 -27.67
N VAL A 204 3.09 18.20 -26.44
CA VAL A 204 2.29 18.48 -25.23
C VAL A 204 1.56 19.80 -25.36
N THR A 205 2.22 20.86 -25.75
CA THR A 205 1.58 22.18 -25.96
C THR A 205 0.52 22.16 -27.06
N ARG A 206 0.73 21.43 -28.14
CA ARG A 206 -0.27 21.31 -29.22
C ARG A 206 -1.50 20.49 -28.83
N ASN A 207 -1.32 19.44 -28.05
CA ASN A 207 -2.42 18.54 -27.69
C ASN A 207 -3.08 18.90 -26.37
N PHE A 208 -2.42 19.67 -25.53
CA PHE A 208 -2.88 20.06 -24.18
C PHE A 208 -2.73 21.58 -23.96
N HIS A 209 -3.10 22.40 -24.96
CA HIS A 209 -3.02 23.87 -24.92
C HIS A 209 -3.75 24.49 -23.72
N TRP A 210 -4.71 23.80 -23.14
CA TRP A 210 -5.43 24.21 -21.93
C TRP A 210 -4.59 24.08 -20.64
N ILE A 211 -3.42 23.38 -20.69
CA ILE A 211 -2.48 23.24 -19.56
C ILE A 211 -1.41 24.36 -19.59
N GLU A 212 -1.30 25.07 -20.68
CA GLU A 212 -0.26 26.12 -20.90
C GLU A 212 -0.13 27.12 -19.72
N PRO A 213 -1.20 27.65 -19.11
CA PRO A 213 -1.06 28.54 -17.97
C PRO A 213 -0.64 27.86 -16.67
N LEU A 214 -0.74 26.52 -16.58
CA LEU A 214 -0.46 25.76 -15.35
C LEU A 214 0.97 25.18 -15.32
N VAL A 215 1.55 24.89 -16.47
CA VAL A 215 2.86 24.23 -16.58
C VAL A 215 4.00 25.24 -16.62
N PHE A 216 3.78 26.42 -17.19
CA PHE A 216 4.82 27.43 -17.33
C PHE A 216 5.03 28.33 -16.11
N THR A 217 4.15 28.33 -15.13
CA THR A 217 4.26 29.29 -14.01
C THR A 217 5.00 28.78 -12.77
N GLY A 218 5.56 27.58 -12.73
CA GLY A 218 6.25 27.36 -11.46
C GLY A 218 7.19 26.19 -11.28
N ALA A 219 6.88 24.98 -11.68
CA ALA A 219 7.65 23.83 -11.18
C ALA A 219 8.69 23.30 -12.18
N VAL A 220 8.43 23.38 -13.47
CA VAL A 220 9.35 22.86 -14.52
C VAL A 220 10.44 23.87 -14.84
N ALA A 221 10.09 25.15 -14.93
CA ALA A 221 11.07 26.22 -15.17
C ALA A 221 12.12 26.27 -14.04
N VAL A 222 11.72 26.16 -12.77
CA VAL A 222 12.66 26.21 -11.64
C VAL A 222 13.59 24.98 -11.60
N ARG A 223 13.15 23.81 -12.04
CA ARG A 223 14.01 22.61 -12.09
C ARG A 223 14.96 22.64 -13.28
N LEU A 224 14.52 23.11 -14.43
CA LEU A 224 15.36 23.25 -15.60
C LEU A 224 16.42 24.38 -15.40
N PHE A 225 16.06 25.49 -14.74
CA PHE A 225 17.03 26.53 -14.37
C PHE A 225 18.05 26.05 -13.32
N LYS A 226 17.67 25.19 -12.36
CA LYS A 226 18.63 24.60 -11.40
C LYS A 226 19.60 23.63 -12.08
N VAL A 227 19.17 22.87 -13.07
CA VAL A 227 20.05 21.97 -13.83
C VAL A 227 20.95 22.74 -14.74
N ALA A 228 20.45 23.77 -15.41
CA ALA A 228 21.28 24.66 -16.25
C ALA A 228 22.33 25.47 -15.42
N GLY A 229 21.93 25.95 -14.23
CA GLY A 229 22.84 26.63 -13.31
C GLY A 229 23.92 25.75 -12.70
N ALA A 230 23.62 24.44 -12.52
CA ALA A 230 24.62 23.46 -12.07
C ALA A 230 25.66 23.13 -13.16
N LEU A 231 25.29 23.22 -14.44
CA LEU A 231 26.18 22.96 -15.56
C LEU A 231 27.10 24.17 -15.88
N THR A 232 26.71 25.39 -15.50
CA THR A 232 27.55 26.61 -15.69
C THR A 232 28.57 26.83 -14.56
N ASN A 233 28.48 26.08 -13.44
CA ASN A 233 29.41 26.14 -12.31
C ASN A 233 30.50 25.03 -12.33
N ILE A 234 30.65 24.33 -13.43
CA ILE A 234 31.73 23.37 -13.66
C ILE A 234 32.63 23.96 -14.78
N GLY A 235 33.23 25.08 -14.48
CA GLY A 235 34.23 25.72 -15.30
C GLY A 235 35.31 26.29 -14.41
#